data_7ffbe08ebfdc58985539a1ac2ff6d8e2
#
_entry.id   7ffbe08ebfdc58985539a1ac2ff6d8e2
#
_cell.length_a   1.000
_cell.length_b   1.000
_cell.length_c   1.000
_cell.angle_alpha   90.00
_cell.angle_beta   90.00
_cell.angle_gamma   90.00
#
_symmetry.space_group_name_H-M   'P 1'
#
loop_
_entity.id
_entity.type
_entity.pdbx_description
1 polymer ?
#
loop_
_entity_poly.entity_id
_entity_poly.type
_entity_poly.pdbx_seq_one_letter_code
_entity_poly.pdbx_strand_id
1 'polypeptide(L)'
;MRIPGPEEIRALHEKHTPTAEAFALVHTHCEIVWSIAEQLLSAPHLAHLDAGLVRAGCLLHDIGVYRLYGDDGRLDHKSYVRHGLLGQEILEAEGFPEALCRFCSHHTGVGITRHDIVRQGLPLPPADYTAATQEERLVMYADKFHSKSRPAAFLSPDEYAAHVRRFGEEKVTAFQALRTEFGDPDLARPVPGGGVDEDGSVGVRP
;
A
#
# COMPACT_ATOMS: atom_id res chain seq x y z
N MET A 1 5.76 -7.28 20.90
CA MET A 1 6.49 -7.19 19.61
C MET A 1 7.16 -5.83 19.51
N ARG A 2 8.42 -5.76 19.07
CA ARG A 2 9.08 -4.47 18.78
C ARG A 2 8.60 -3.96 17.43
N ILE A 3 8.12 -2.72 17.38
CA ILE A 3 7.75 -2.05 16.14
C ILE A 3 8.92 -1.15 15.71
N PRO A 4 9.42 -1.24 14.47
CA PRO A 4 10.52 -0.40 13.98
C PRO A 4 10.09 1.06 13.88
N GLY A 5 11.03 1.98 14.18
CA GLY A 5 10.80 3.41 13.98
C GLY A 5 10.95 3.84 12.52
N PRO A 6 10.48 5.06 12.17
CA PRO A 6 10.55 5.55 10.78
C PRO A 6 11.97 5.60 10.21
N GLU A 7 12.95 5.99 10.99
CA GLU A 7 14.37 6.05 10.60
C GLU A 7 14.91 4.65 10.25
N GLU A 8 14.54 3.63 11.04
CA GLU A 8 14.93 2.25 10.81
C GLU A 8 14.29 1.71 9.53
N ILE A 9 13.00 2.02 9.32
CA ILE A 9 12.29 1.63 8.09
C ILE A 9 12.89 2.34 6.87
N ARG A 10 13.21 3.63 6.98
CA ARG A 10 13.88 4.36 5.92
C ARG A 10 15.23 3.73 5.54
N ALA A 11 16.05 3.40 6.53
CA ALA A 11 17.33 2.72 6.31
C ALA A 11 17.14 1.35 5.62
N LEU A 12 16.04 0.65 5.94
CA LEU A 12 15.70 -0.60 5.27
C LEU A 12 15.35 -0.37 3.79
N HIS A 13 14.57 0.66 3.47
CA HIS A 13 14.30 1.04 2.09
C HIS A 13 15.59 1.41 1.33
N GLU A 14 16.47 2.20 1.96
CA GLU A 14 17.78 2.57 1.37
C GLU A 14 18.68 1.34 1.11
N LYS A 15 18.62 0.33 1.98
CA LYS A 15 19.35 -0.93 1.83
C LYS A 15 18.88 -1.76 0.62
N HIS A 16 17.58 -1.78 0.37
CA HIS A 16 16.97 -2.68 -0.63
C HIS A 16 16.66 -2.01 -1.97
N THR A 17 16.70 -0.69 -2.05
CA THR A 17 16.39 0.01 -3.29
C THR A 17 17.48 -0.18 -4.35
N PRO A 18 17.11 -0.47 -5.62
CA PRO A 18 18.08 -0.58 -6.69
C PRO A 18 18.61 0.79 -7.17
N THR A 19 17.82 1.86 -7.05
CA THR A 19 18.17 3.20 -7.50
C THR A 19 17.51 4.27 -6.63
N ALA A 20 18.04 5.51 -6.68
CA ALA A 20 17.46 6.65 -5.98
C ALA A 20 16.03 6.97 -6.46
N GLU A 21 15.76 6.78 -7.77
CA GLU A 21 14.43 7.00 -8.36
C GLU A 21 13.43 5.95 -7.88
N ALA A 22 13.85 4.69 -7.75
CA ALA A 22 13.01 3.64 -7.18
C ALA A 22 12.72 3.92 -5.70
N PHE A 23 13.72 4.36 -4.94
CA PHE A 23 13.54 4.79 -3.56
C PHE A 23 12.49 5.92 -3.48
N ALA A 24 12.70 7.00 -4.24
CA ALA A 24 11.79 8.14 -4.23
C ALA A 24 10.35 7.71 -4.57
N LEU A 25 10.17 6.86 -5.58
CA LEU A 25 8.84 6.39 -5.98
C LEU A 25 8.14 5.58 -4.89
N VAL A 26 8.83 4.59 -4.33
CA VAL A 26 8.22 3.64 -3.38
C VAL A 26 8.10 4.27 -1.99
N HIS A 27 9.16 4.88 -1.48
CA HIS A 27 9.15 5.45 -0.13
C HIS A 27 8.17 6.62 -0.02
N THR A 28 8.14 7.54 -1.01
CA THR A 28 7.15 8.63 -1.02
C THR A 28 5.72 8.10 -1.05
N HIS A 29 5.44 7.06 -1.85
CA HIS A 29 4.12 6.41 -1.82
C HIS A 29 3.78 5.90 -0.42
N CYS A 30 4.69 5.21 0.24
CA CYS A 30 4.50 4.69 1.60
C CYS A 30 4.23 5.82 2.62
N GLU A 31 4.93 6.95 2.51
CA GLU A 31 4.68 8.14 3.35
C GLU A 31 3.30 8.76 3.09
N ILE A 32 2.86 8.82 1.83
CA ILE A 32 1.52 9.28 1.48
C ILE A 32 0.46 8.34 2.06
N VAL A 33 0.64 7.03 1.92
CA VAL A 33 -0.29 6.03 2.50
C VAL A 33 -0.36 6.18 4.02
N TRP A 34 0.78 6.42 4.69
CA TRP A 34 0.77 6.73 6.12
C TRP A 34 -0.02 8.01 6.44
N SER A 35 0.19 9.09 5.69
CA SER A 35 -0.54 10.34 5.92
C SER A 35 -2.07 10.16 5.79
N ILE A 36 -2.51 9.34 4.84
CA ILE A 36 -3.93 8.98 4.67
C ILE A 36 -4.43 8.14 5.87
N ALA A 37 -3.67 7.12 6.26
CA ALA A 37 -4.03 6.26 7.39
C ALA A 37 -4.06 7.04 8.72
N GLU A 38 -3.10 7.94 8.96
CA GLU A 38 -3.04 8.80 10.14
C GLU A 38 -4.27 9.71 10.25
N GLN A 39 -4.73 10.25 9.12
CA GLN A 39 -5.95 11.03 9.05
C GLN A 39 -7.18 10.19 9.45
N LEU A 40 -7.31 8.97 8.89
CA LEU A 40 -8.42 8.06 9.22
C LEU A 40 -8.38 7.64 10.70
N LEU A 41 -7.18 7.37 11.26
CA LEU A 41 -6.99 7.05 12.68
C LEU A 41 -7.45 8.15 13.63
N SER A 42 -7.63 9.39 13.17
CA SER A 42 -8.16 10.48 13.99
C SER A 42 -9.62 10.30 14.39
N ALA A 43 -10.34 9.37 13.75
CA ALA A 43 -11.72 9.06 14.07
C ALA A 43 -11.85 8.36 15.44
N PRO A 44 -12.73 8.84 16.36
CA PRO A 44 -12.78 8.34 17.73
C PRO A 44 -13.02 6.82 17.86
N HIS A 45 -13.76 6.23 16.92
CA HIS A 45 -14.06 4.80 16.95
C HIS A 45 -12.84 3.92 16.60
N LEU A 46 -11.76 4.49 16.06
CA LEU A 46 -10.52 3.82 15.72
C LEU A 46 -9.39 4.03 16.76
N ALA A 47 -9.67 4.75 17.85
CA ALA A 47 -8.69 5.08 18.89
C ALA A 47 -8.08 3.84 19.60
N HIS A 48 -8.66 2.66 19.42
CA HIS A 48 -8.18 1.40 19.97
C HIS A 48 -7.09 0.73 19.11
N LEU A 49 -6.88 1.18 17.86
CA LEU A 49 -5.87 0.64 16.95
C LEU A 49 -4.46 1.08 17.38
N ASP A 50 -3.49 0.21 17.17
CA ASP A 50 -2.09 0.54 17.38
C ASP A 50 -1.56 1.42 16.22
N ALA A 51 -1.55 2.73 16.45
CA ALA A 51 -1.08 3.70 15.47
C ALA A 51 0.40 3.49 15.07
N GLY A 52 1.22 2.98 15.99
CA GLY A 52 2.62 2.64 15.70
C GLY A 52 2.73 1.47 14.74
N LEU A 53 1.88 0.44 14.93
CA LEU A 53 1.81 -0.71 14.05
C LEU A 53 1.27 -0.35 12.66
N VAL A 54 0.20 0.46 12.58
CA VAL A 54 -0.34 0.98 11.31
C VAL A 54 0.71 1.77 10.56
N ARG A 55 1.44 2.67 11.25
CA ARG A 55 2.52 3.46 10.64
C ARG A 55 3.61 2.57 10.06
N ALA A 56 4.09 1.60 10.83
CA ALA A 56 5.09 0.65 10.34
C ALA A 56 4.56 -0.14 9.15
N GLY A 57 3.32 -0.60 9.20
CA GLY A 57 2.65 -1.27 8.08
C GLY A 57 2.60 -0.40 6.82
N CYS A 58 2.14 0.85 6.93
CA CYS A 58 2.11 1.80 5.81
C CYS A 58 3.50 2.02 5.21
N LEU A 59 4.52 2.18 6.06
CA LEU A 59 5.87 2.45 5.59
C LEU A 59 6.56 1.21 4.98
N LEU A 60 6.12 -0.01 5.29
CA LEU A 60 6.76 -1.25 4.85
C LEU A 60 6.04 -1.97 3.70
N HIS A 61 4.71 -1.75 3.53
CA HIS A 61 3.85 -2.62 2.70
C HIS A 61 4.37 -2.86 1.29
N ASP A 62 5.04 -1.89 0.71
CA ASP A 62 5.47 -1.90 -0.69
C ASP A 62 6.98 -2.13 -0.91
N ILE A 63 7.75 -2.44 0.14
CA ILE A 63 9.20 -2.63 0.04
C ILE A 63 9.59 -3.70 -0.99
N GLY A 64 8.72 -4.68 -1.23
CA GLY A 64 8.95 -5.74 -2.22
C GLY A 64 8.94 -5.28 -3.68
N VAL A 65 8.45 -4.06 -3.96
CA VAL A 65 8.51 -3.47 -5.31
C VAL A 65 9.95 -3.37 -5.80
N TYR A 66 10.92 -3.17 -4.91
CA TYR A 66 12.34 -3.09 -5.26
C TYR A 66 12.87 -4.37 -5.94
N ARG A 67 12.35 -5.54 -5.57
CA ARG A 67 12.74 -6.83 -6.18
C ARG A 67 12.12 -7.08 -7.57
N LEU A 68 11.29 -6.17 -8.04
CA LEU A 68 10.70 -6.23 -9.39
C LEU A 68 11.49 -5.41 -10.42
N TYR A 69 12.53 -4.70 -10.01
CA TYR A 69 13.42 -4.02 -10.94
C TYR A 69 14.45 -5.02 -11.50
N GLY A 70 14.55 -5.06 -12.83
CA GLY A 70 15.59 -5.83 -13.52
C GLY A 70 16.96 -5.13 -13.50
N ASP A 71 17.98 -5.82 -13.97
CA ASP A 71 19.35 -5.29 -14.08
C ASP A 71 19.43 -4.06 -15.01
N ASP A 72 18.45 -3.90 -15.90
CA ASP A 72 18.29 -2.74 -16.78
C ASP A 72 17.63 -1.53 -16.09
N GLY A 73 17.32 -1.62 -14.80
CA GLY A 73 16.65 -0.59 -14.01
C GLY A 73 15.16 -0.43 -14.32
N ARG A 74 14.56 -1.34 -15.07
CA ARG A 74 13.13 -1.29 -15.42
C ARG A 74 12.29 -2.13 -14.47
N LEU A 75 11.11 -1.60 -14.12
CA LEU A 75 10.12 -2.30 -13.31
C LEU A 75 9.40 -3.37 -14.15
N ASP A 76 9.36 -4.60 -13.67
CA ASP A 76 8.53 -5.68 -14.25
C ASP A 76 7.07 -5.51 -13.85
N HIS A 77 6.33 -4.80 -14.68
CA HIS A 77 4.88 -4.59 -14.49
C HIS A 77 4.07 -5.89 -14.64
N LYS A 78 4.57 -6.91 -15.36
CA LYS A 78 3.82 -8.17 -15.56
C LYS A 78 3.76 -8.99 -14.29
N SER A 79 4.83 -8.95 -13.50
CA SER A 79 4.93 -9.66 -12.23
C SER A 79 4.55 -8.77 -11.04
N TYR A 80 3.97 -7.57 -11.28
CA TYR A 80 3.77 -6.57 -10.24
C TYR A 80 2.99 -7.10 -9.03
N VAL A 81 1.99 -7.96 -9.25
CA VAL A 81 1.20 -8.57 -8.16
C VAL A 81 2.05 -9.36 -7.13
N ARG A 82 3.28 -9.73 -7.48
CA ARG A 82 4.20 -10.44 -6.59
C ARG A 82 4.87 -9.55 -5.54
N HIS A 83 4.80 -8.21 -5.68
CA HIS A 83 5.49 -7.30 -4.74
C HIS A 83 5.16 -7.58 -3.29
N GLY A 84 3.92 -7.96 -2.98
CA GLY A 84 3.52 -8.28 -1.61
C GLY A 84 4.30 -9.44 -1.02
N LEU A 85 4.41 -10.56 -1.73
CA LEU A 85 5.20 -11.71 -1.28
C LEU A 85 6.71 -11.42 -1.24
N LEU A 86 7.22 -10.71 -2.24
CA LEU A 86 8.64 -10.31 -2.26
C LEU A 86 8.96 -9.37 -1.09
N GLY A 87 8.02 -8.54 -0.67
CA GLY A 87 8.14 -7.71 0.54
C GLY A 87 8.15 -8.53 1.82
N GLN A 88 7.26 -9.51 1.94
CA GLN A 88 7.27 -10.46 3.05
C GLN A 88 8.63 -11.18 3.15
N GLU A 89 9.15 -11.71 2.04
CA GLU A 89 10.46 -12.38 2.00
C GLU A 89 11.62 -11.45 2.43
N ILE A 90 11.58 -10.17 2.04
CA ILE A 90 12.55 -9.16 2.51
C ILE A 90 12.48 -9.05 4.02
N LEU A 91 11.28 -8.81 4.58
CA LEU A 91 11.12 -8.58 6.00
C LEU A 91 11.45 -9.82 6.84
N GLU A 92 11.11 -11.02 6.36
CA GLU A 92 11.50 -12.29 7.01
C GLU A 92 13.04 -12.45 7.06
N ALA A 93 13.72 -12.13 5.96
CA ALA A 93 15.19 -12.18 5.88
C ALA A 93 15.87 -11.15 6.81
N GLU A 94 15.22 -10.01 7.06
CA GLU A 94 15.66 -8.99 8.01
C GLU A 94 15.26 -9.31 9.47
N GLY A 95 14.60 -10.44 9.71
CA GLY A 95 14.22 -10.91 11.05
C GLY A 95 12.98 -10.25 11.64
N PHE A 96 12.14 -9.63 10.82
CA PHE A 96 10.88 -9.05 11.29
C PHE A 96 9.84 -10.15 11.61
N PRO A 97 8.99 -9.93 12.61
CA PRO A 97 7.94 -10.88 12.98
C PRO A 97 6.85 -10.94 11.89
N GLU A 98 6.19 -12.09 11.79
CA GLU A 98 5.10 -12.36 10.82
C GLU A 98 4.06 -11.24 10.78
N ALA A 99 3.67 -10.69 11.93
CA ALA A 99 2.69 -9.61 12.01
C ALA A 99 3.09 -8.33 11.23
N LEU A 100 4.39 -8.08 11.05
CA LEU A 100 4.88 -6.97 10.19
C LEU A 100 5.01 -7.43 8.73
N CYS A 101 5.46 -8.67 8.49
CA CYS A 101 5.60 -9.24 7.15
C CYS A 101 4.25 -9.30 6.41
N ARG A 102 3.15 -9.53 7.13
CA ARG A 102 1.80 -9.61 6.58
C ARG A 102 1.31 -8.30 5.96
N PHE A 103 1.76 -7.13 6.44
CA PHE A 103 1.44 -5.85 5.78
C PHE A 103 1.91 -5.82 4.32
N CYS A 104 2.99 -6.53 3.98
CA CYS A 104 3.41 -6.67 2.60
C CYS A 104 2.50 -7.63 1.82
N SER A 105 2.36 -8.86 2.28
CA SER A 105 1.70 -9.92 1.50
C SER A 105 0.18 -9.82 1.44
N HIS A 106 -0.48 -9.09 2.36
CA HIS A 106 -1.93 -9.10 2.52
C HIS A 106 -2.63 -7.76 2.22
N HIS A 107 -1.91 -6.77 1.62
CA HIS A 107 -2.51 -5.45 1.32
C HIS A 107 -3.03 -5.30 -0.12
N THR A 108 -2.66 -6.21 -1.03
CA THR A 108 -2.92 -6.02 -2.47
C THR A 108 -4.42 -6.05 -2.79
N GLY A 109 -4.89 -5.02 -3.52
CA GLY A 109 -6.30 -4.85 -3.84
C GLY A 109 -7.17 -4.69 -2.59
N VAL A 110 -8.23 -5.44 -2.48
CA VAL A 110 -9.06 -5.60 -1.27
C VAL A 110 -8.95 -7.04 -0.74
N GLY A 111 -7.74 -7.60 -0.84
CA GLY A 111 -7.45 -9.00 -0.56
C GLY A 111 -7.54 -9.86 -1.82
N ILE A 112 -6.56 -10.76 -1.96
CA ILE A 112 -6.50 -11.76 -3.04
C ILE A 112 -6.77 -13.12 -2.43
N THR A 113 -7.82 -13.80 -2.89
CA THR A 113 -8.15 -15.15 -2.43
C THR A 113 -7.49 -16.21 -3.31
N ARG A 114 -7.38 -17.44 -2.81
CA ARG A 114 -7.00 -18.61 -3.61
C ARG A 114 -7.85 -18.71 -4.88
N HIS A 115 -9.14 -18.44 -4.77
CA HIS A 115 -10.06 -18.46 -5.93
C HIS A 115 -9.68 -17.42 -6.97
N ASP A 116 -9.32 -16.19 -6.54
CA ASP A 116 -8.86 -15.13 -7.45
C ASP A 116 -7.60 -15.54 -8.20
N ILE A 117 -6.64 -16.15 -7.51
CA ILE A 117 -5.38 -16.61 -8.10
C ILE A 117 -5.64 -17.62 -9.20
N VAL A 118 -6.46 -18.63 -8.92
CA VAL A 118 -6.78 -19.67 -9.90
C VAL A 118 -7.59 -19.11 -11.07
N ARG A 119 -8.62 -18.31 -10.77
CA ARG A 119 -9.53 -17.74 -11.79
C ARG A 119 -8.80 -16.80 -12.76
N GLN A 120 -7.87 -15.99 -12.24
CA GLN A 120 -7.16 -14.97 -13.01
C GLN A 120 -5.78 -15.43 -13.51
N GLY A 121 -5.32 -16.63 -13.14
CA GLY A 121 -3.99 -17.13 -13.48
C GLY A 121 -2.87 -16.26 -12.90
N LEU A 122 -3.03 -15.73 -11.68
CA LEU A 122 -2.04 -14.85 -11.08
C LEU A 122 -0.75 -15.62 -10.74
N PRO A 123 0.43 -15.02 -10.92
CA PRO A 123 1.71 -15.65 -10.63
C PRO A 123 2.02 -15.66 -9.11
N LEU A 124 1.09 -16.20 -8.33
CA LEU A 124 1.16 -16.33 -6.86
C LEU A 124 0.88 -17.76 -6.45
N PRO A 125 1.51 -18.27 -5.37
CA PRO A 125 1.10 -19.53 -4.75
C PRO A 125 -0.39 -19.51 -4.38
N PRO A 126 -1.15 -20.59 -4.60
CA PRO A 126 -2.59 -20.64 -4.33
C PRO A 126 -2.89 -20.62 -2.82
N ALA A 127 -3.02 -19.43 -2.26
CA ALA A 127 -3.37 -19.18 -0.86
C ALA A 127 -4.28 -17.95 -0.74
N ASP A 128 -4.81 -17.68 0.45
CA ASP A 128 -5.58 -16.47 0.73
C ASP A 128 -4.64 -15.41 1.31
N TYR A 129 -4.52 -14.30 0.59
CA TYR A 129 -3.76 -13.10 0.96
C TYR A 129 -4.76 -12.01 1.34
N THR A 130 -5.42 -12.18 2.47
CA THR A 130 -6.46 -11.27 2.98
C THR A 130 -6.07 -10.71 4.35
N ALA A 131 -6.36 -9.44 4.57
CA ALA A 131 -6.10 -8.78 5.85
C ALA A 131 -6.89 -9.46 6.99
N ALA A 132 -6.22 -9.80 8.08
CA ALA A 132 -6.80 -10.48 9.24
C ALA A 132 -7.09 -9.51 10.41
N THR A 133 -6.19 -8.54 10.64
CA THR A 133 -6.37 -7.56 11.71
C THR A 133 -6.99 -6.26 11.17
N GLN A 134 -7.45 -5.42 12.06
CA GLN A 134 -8.03 -4.13 11.70
C GLN A 134 -6.95 -3.16 11.22
N GLU A 135 -5.75 -3.25 11.78
CA GLU A 135 -4.58 -2.51 11.33
C GLU A 135 -4.17 -2.90 9.90
N GLU A 136 -4.13 -4.21 9.57
CA GLU A 136 -3.89 -4.68 8.21
C GLU A 136 -4.95 -4.15 7.23
N ARG A 137 -6.24 -4.16 7.63
CA ARG A 137 -7.33 -3.63 6.81
C ARG A 137 -7.21 -2.13 6.58
N LEU A 138 -6.81 -1.37 7.61
CA LEU A 138 -6.63 0.08 7.47
C LEU A 138 -5.48 0.43 6.52
N VAL A 139 -4.34 -0.26 6.62
CA VAL A 139 -3.22 -0.07 5.68
C VAL A 139 -3.64 -0.44 4.26
N MET A 140 -4.27 -1.60 4.09
CA MET A 140 -4.82 -2.03 2.80
C MET A 140 -5.79 -1.00 2.21
N TYR A 141 -6.66 -0.40 3.02
CA TYR A 141 -7.62 0.61 2.60
C TYR A 141 -6.95 1.93 2.22
N ALA A 142 -6.05 2.45 3.05
CA ALA A 142 -5.34 3.70 2.80
C ALA A 142 -4.50 3.68 1.52
N ASP A 143 -3.90 2.52 1.18
CA ASP A 143 -3.15 2.32 -0.06
C ASP A 143 -4.00 2.52 -1.33
N LYS A 144 -5.33 2.40 -1.26
CA LYS A 144 -6.19 2.50 -2.45
C LYS A 144 -6.32 3.92 -2.98
N PHE A 145 -5.95 4.93 -2.22
CA PHE A 145 -6.15 6.33 -2.55
C PHE A 145 -4.95 7.02 -3.19
N HIS A 146 -3.82 6.31 -3.37
CA HIS A 146 -2.65 6.85 -4.06
C HIS A 146 -2.04 5.83 -5.04
N SER A 147 -1.88 6.22 -6.29
CA SER A 147 -1.24 5.43 -7.34
C SER A 147 0.18 5.89 -7.60
N LYS A 148 1.13 4.93 -7.67
CA LYS A 148 2.52 5.15 -8.11
C LYS A 148 2.67 5.30 -9.62
N SER A 149 1.58 5.47 -10.39
CA SER A 149 1.63 5.75 -11.82
C SER A 149 2.40 7.05 -12.11
N ARG A 150 2.83 7.25 -13.33
CA ARG A 150 3.45 8.51 -13.77
C ARG A 150 2.54 9.22 -14.77
N PRO A 151 1.97 10.37 -14.40
CA PRO A 151 2.09 11.06 -13.10
C PRO A 151 1.41 10.28 -11.97
N ALA A 152 1.90 10.46 -10.73
CA ALA A 152 1.23 9.95 -9.54
C ALA A 152 -0.16 10.59 -9.41
N ALA A 153 -1.15 9.81 -8.97
CA ALA A 153 -2.52 10.28 -8.90
C ALA A 153 -3.19 9.82 -7.60
N PHE A 154 -4.01 10.71 -7.04
CA PHE A 154 -4.96 10.35 -6.00
C PHE A 154 -6.24 9.81 -6.64
N LEU A 155 -6.83 8.82 -6.00
CA LEU A 155 -8.10 8.22 -6.38
C LEU A 155 -9.11 8.46 -5.26
N SER A 156 -10.24 9.08 -5.58
CA SER A 156 -11.36 9.15 -4.64
C SER A 156 -11.92 7.75 -4.34
N PRO A 157 -12.65 7.58 -3.22
CA PRO A 157 -13.33 6.33 -2.92
C PRO A 157 -14.25 5.84 -4.04
N ASP A 158 -14.95 6.76 -4.73
CA ASP A 158 -15.85 6.41 -5.82
C ASP A 158 -15.09 5.96 -7.08
N GLU A 159 -13.98 6.63 -7.41
CA GLU A 159 -13.10 6.23 -8.51
C GLU A 159 -12.48 4.84 -8.25
N TYR A 160 -12.03 4.57 -7.01
CA TYR A 160 -11.52 3.25 -6.68
C TYR A 160 -12.62 2.18 -6.70
N ALA A 161 -13.81 2.46 -6.22
CA ALA A 161 -14.96 1.54 -6.31
C ALA A 161 -15.29 1.19 -7.77
N ALA A 162 -15.26 2.18 -8.66
CA ALA A 162 -15.45 1.95 -10.10
C ALA A 162 -14.31 1.10 -10.69
N HIS A 163 -13.06 1.38 -10.28
CA HIS A 163 -11.88 0.66 -10.75
C HIS A 163 -11.87 -0.82 -10.30
N VAL A 164 -12.22 -1.10 -9.04
CA VAL A 164 -12.13 -2.46 -8.48
C VAL A 164 -13.21 -3.39 -9.03
N ARG A 165 -14.31 -2.85 -9.58
CA ARG A 165 -15.42 -3.61 -10.18
C ARG A 165 -14.98 -4.57 -11.29
N ARG A 166 -13.93 -4.25 -12.02
CA ARG A 166 -13.38 -5.14 -13.07
C ARG A 166 -12.90 -6.50 -12.54
N PHE A 167 -12.68 -6.61 -11.23
CA PHE A 167 -12.27 -7.85 -10.59
C PHE A 167 -13.42 -8.66 -9.99
N GLY A 168 -14.65 -8.09 -10.00
CA GLY A 168 -15.89 -8.72 -9.53
C GLY A 168 -16.66 -7.84 -8.54
N GLU A 169 -17.99 -8.02 -8.48
CA GLU A 169 -18.85 -7.26 -7.55
C GLU A 169 -18.54 -7.59 -6.08
N GLU A 170 -18.01 -8.78 -5.80
CA GLU A 170 -17.52 -9.18 -4.47
C GLU A 170 -16.38 -8.27 -3.99
N LYS A 171 -15.55 -7.78 -4.91
CA LYS A 171 -14.46 -6.84 -4.59
C LYS A 171 -14.99 -5.43 -4.31
N VAL A 172 -16.05 -5.02 -5.02
CA VAL A 172 -16.74 -3.76 -4.72
C VAL A 172 -17.36 -3.84 -3.33
N THR A 173 -18.04 -4.95 -3.01
CA THR A 173 -18.63 -5.16 -1.68
C THR A 173 -17.58 -5.14 -0.59
N ALA A 174 -16.44 -5.81 -0.78
CA ALA A 174 -15.33 -5.79 0.16
C ALA A 174 -14.77 -4.37 0.37
N PHE A 175 -14.60 -3.60 -0.71
CA PHE A 175 -14.17 -2.21 -0.63
C PHE A 175 -15.18 -1.32 0.13
N GLN A 176 -16.47 -1.48 -0.14
CA GLN A 176 -17.51 -0.71 0.56
C GLN A 176 -17.58 -1.05 2.06
N ALA A 177 -17.27 -2.29 2.43
CA ALA A 177 -17.14 -2.67 3.84
C ALA A 177 -15.98 -1.91 4.52
N LEU A 178 -14.81 -1.82 3.87
CA LEU A 178 -13.68 -1.03 4.36
C LEU A 178 -14.03 0.46 4.45
N ARG A 179 -14.71 1.00 3.43
CA ARG A 179 -15.18 2.39 3.42
C ARG A 179 -16.14 2.68 4.58
N THR A 180 -17.04 1.75 4.89
CA THR A 180 -17.96 1.86 6.03
C THR A 180 -17.21 1.81 7.36
N GLU A 181 -16.18 0.95 7.46
CA GLU A 181 -15.37 0.76 8.66
C GLU A 181 -14.50 1.99 8.97
N PHE A 182 -13.86 2.57 7.94
CA PHE A 182 -12.81 3.59 8.12
C PHE A 182 -13.23 5.01 7.72
N GLY A 183 -14.31 5.16 6.94
CA GLY A 183 -14.73 6.45 6.37
C GLY A 183 -13.94 6.87 5.15
N ASP A 184 -14.24 8.06 4.62
CA ASP A 184 -13.59 8.63 3.45
C ASP A 184 -12.43 9.54 3.88
N PRO A 185 -11.23 9.42 3.29
CA PRO A 185 -10.13 10.35 3.54
C PRO A 185 -10.36 11.69 2.83
N ASP A 186 -9.87 12.77 3.42
CA ASP A 186 -9.77 14.08 2.76
C ASP A 186 -8.48 14.14 1.94
N LEU A 187 -8.57 13.86 0.65
CA LEU A 187 -7.43 13.83 -0.27
C LEU A 187 -6.98 15.22 -0.74
N ALA A 188 -7.70 16.30 -0.34
CA ALA A 188 -7.29 17.67 -0.63
C ALA A 188 -6.25 18.20 0.38
N ARG A 189 -5.99 17.47 1.48
CA ARG A 189 -4.94 17.84 2.42
C ARG A 189 -3.56 17.66 1.81
N PRO A 190 -2.64 18.63 2.01
CA PRO A 190 -1.24 18.44 1.61
C PRO A 190 -0.67 17.19 2.25
N VAL A 191 -0.11 16.30 1.43
CA VAL A 191 0.63 15.12 1.90
C VAL A 191 2.13 15.38 1.79
N PRO A 192 2.96 14.89 2.71
CA PRO A 192 4.42 15.00 2.62
C PRO A 192 4.92 14.46 1.28
N GLY A 193 5.78 15.20 0.58
CA GLY A 193 6.37 14.79 -0.70
C GLY A 193 5.53 15.09 -1.95
N GLY A 194 4.31 15.58 -1.82
CA GLY A 194 3.53 16.13 -2.92
C GLY A 194 4.01 17.55 -3.22
N GLY A 195 4.95 17.72 -4.18
CA GLY A 195 5.34 19.03 -4.68
C GLY A 195 4.11 19.69 -5.30
N VAL A 196 3.56 20.70 -4.63
CA VAL A 196 2.73 21.70 -5.27
C VAL A 196 3.70 22.55 -6.09
N ASP A 197 3.50 22.61 -7.40
CA ASP A 197 4.16 23.61 -8.21
C ASP A 197 3.84 24.99 -7.64
N GLU A 198 4.79 25.94 -7.68
CA GLU A 198 4.70 27.26 -7.02
C GLU A 198 3.50 28.12 -7.46
N ASP A 199 2.64 27.62 -8.36
CA ASP A 199 1.44 28.31 -8.87
C ASP A 199 0.11 27.77 -8.28
N GLY A 200 0.13 26.80 -7.35
CA GLY A 200 -1.08 26.31 -6.66
C GLY A 200 -2.02 25.47 -7.53
N SER A 201 -1.62 25.03 -8.71
CA SER A 201 -2.44 24.20 -9.58
C SER A 201 -2.12 22.71 -9.38
N VAL A 202 -3.12 21.97 -8.90
CA VAL A 202 -3.13 20.49 -8.99
C VAL A 202 -3.33 20.15 -10.47
N GLY A 203 -2.26 19.69 -11.12
CA GLY A 203 -2.27 19.41 -12.55
C GLY A 203 -3.22 18.28 -12.94
N VAL A 204 -4.43 18.61 -13.27
CA VAL A 204 -5.31 17.79 -14.10
C VAL A 204 -4.97 18.12 -15.55
N ARG A 205 -4.28 17.24 -16.25
CA ARG A 205 -4.16 17.33 -17.72
C ARG A 205 -4.94 16.19 -18.38
N PRO A 206 -5.56 16.48 -19.55
CA PRO A 206 -6.52 15.63 -20.24
C PRO A 206 -5.96 14.31 -20.72
#